data_328abb5f74d4ca7fe9456f9452aad4b7
#
_entry.id   328abb5f74d4ca7fe9456f9452aad4b7
#
_cell.length_a   1.000
_cell.length_b   1.000
_cell.length_c   1.000
_cell.angle_alpha   90.00
_cell.angle_beta   90.00
_cell.angle_gamma   90.00
#
_symmetry.space_group_name_H-M   'P 1'
#
loop_
_entity.id
_entity.type
_entity.pdbx_description
1 polymer ?
#
loop_
_entity_poly.entity_id
_entity_poly.type
_entity_poly.pdbx_seq_one_letter_code
_entity_poly.pdbx_strand_id
1 'polypeptide(L)' 'MKAEYTAIIEKSPEGGYWATCIEVPGANGQGETIEEAKKNLEEAIKLIIEDRREDLLRGLPKDVVEDKIMVSV' A
#
# COMPACT_ATOMS: atom_id res chain seq x y z
N MET A 1 -5.89 10.38 -11.28
CA MET A 1 -6.62 9.12 -11.19
C MET A 1 -6.35 8.46 -9.85
N LYS A 2 -7.38 8.07 -9.14
CA LYS A 2 -7.22 7.36 -7.87
C LYS A 2 -7.20 5.86 -8.10
N ALA A 3 -6.23 5.20 -7.52
CA ALA A 3 -6.22 3.75 -7.47
C ALA A 3 -7.00 3.28 -6.24
N GLU A 4 -7.77 2.23 -6.41
CA GLU A 4 -8.51 1.62 -5.30
C GLU A 4 -7.78 0.38 -4.81
N TYR A 5 -7.73 0.24 -3.51
CA TYR A 5 -7.12 -0.92 -2.86
C TYR A 5 -8.13 -1.56 -1.93
N THR A 6 -8.04 -2.87 -1.77
CA THR A 6 -8.94 -3.63 -0.93
C THR A 6 -8.35 -3.83 0.45
N ALA A 7 -9.02 -3.31 1.45
CA ALA A 7 -8.65 -3.50 2.85
C ALA A 7 -9.46 -4.65 3.45
N ILE A 8 -8.76 -5.58 4.08
CA ILE A 8 -9.38 -6.64 4.87
C ILE A 8 -9.19 -6.28 6.33
N ILE A 9 -10.28 -6.09 7.05
CA ILE A 9 -10.24 -5.59 8.41
C ILE A 9 -10.77 -6.65 9.36
N GLU A 10 -9.96 -6.98 10.36
CA GLU A 10 -10.30 -7.98 11.35
C GLU A 10 -10.23 -7.39 12.76
N LYS A 11 -11.05 -7.90 13.66
CA LYS A 11 -10.92 -7.58 15.08
C LYS A 11 -9.70 -8.25 15.65
N SER A 12 -8.89 -7.48 16.36
CA SER A 12 -7.77 -8.04 17.10
C SER A 12 -8.25 -8.69 18.39
N PRO A 13 -7.74 -9.87 18.77
CA PRO A 13 -8.07 -10.49 20.05
C PRO A 13 -7.69 -9.63 21.26
N GLU A 14 -6.73 -8.74 21.08
CA GLU A 14 -6.24 -7.87 22.13
C GLU A 14 -6.95 -6.52 22.19
N GLY A 15 -7.95 -6.34 21.36
CA GLY A 15 -8.68 -5.09 21.21
C GLY A 15 -8.25 -4.31 19.97
N GLY A 16 -9.15 -3.46 19.49
CA GLY A 16 -8.91 -2.71 18.27
C GLY A 16 -9.07 -3.54 17.01
N TYR A 17 -8.51 -3.03 15.92
CA TYR A 17 -8.66 -3.61 14.60
C TYR A 17 -7.32 -3.71 13.87
N TRP A 18 -7.25 -4.68 13.00
CA TRP A 18 -6.09 -4.96 12.16
C TRP A 18 -6.52 -4.91 10.70
N ALA A 19 -5.80 -4.20 9.87
CA ALA A 19 -6.12 -4.08 8.45
C ALA A 19 -4.94 -4.53 7.59
N THR A 20 -5.25 -5.28 6.54
CA THR A 20 -4.27 -5.70 5.54
C THR A 20 -4.79 -5.35 4.15
N CYS A 21 -3.90 -5.31 3.18
CA CYS A 21 -4.24 -4.97 1.80
C CYS A 21 -3.96 -6.16 0.88
N ILE A 22 -4.97 -6.56 0.11
CA ILE A 22 -4.83 -7.68 -0.82
C ILE A 22 -3.81 -7.36 -1.92
N GLU A 23 -3.89 -6.17 -2.51
CA GLU A 23 -3.06 -5.77 -3.65
C GLU A 23 -1.63 -5.43 -3.28
N VAL A 24 -1.38 -5.09 -2.02
CA VAL A 24 -0.05 -4.68 -1.55
C VAL A 24 0.36 -5.56 -0.37
N PRO A 25 0.95 -6.73 -0.65
CA PRO A 25 1.40 -7.62 0.42
C PRO A 25 2.43 -6.93 1.32
N GLY A 26 2.31 -7.14 2.61
CA GLY A 26 3.17 -6.52 3.61
C GLY A 26 2.65 -5.20 4.16
N ALA A 27 1.68 -4.57 3.51
CA ALA A 27 1.04 -3.39 4.07
C ALA A 27 0.04 -3.79 5.15
N ASN A 28 0.13 -3.17 6.31
CA ASN A 28 -0.82 -3.41 7.39
C ASN A 28 -0.99 -2.15 8.23
N GLY A 29 -2.11 -2.10 8.94
CA GLY A 29 -2.41 -0.99 9.84
C GLY A 29 -3.21 -1.47 11.03
N GLN A 30 -3.02 -0.83 12.16
CA GLN A 30 -3.75 -1.10 13.39
C GLN A 30 -4.42 0.18 13.87
N GLY A 31 -5.51 0.03 14.60
CA GLY A 31 -6.19 1.16 15.21
C GLY A 31 -7.26 0.70 16.18
N GLU A 32 -7.70 1.61 17.03
CA GLU A 32 -8.79 1.35 17.97
C GLU A 32 -10.14 1.27 17.24
N THR A 33 -10.23 1.89 16.07
CA THR A 33 -11.43 1.89 15.25
C THR A 33 -11.10 1.41 13.86
N ILE A 34 -12.12 1.02 13.10
CA ILE A 34 -11.97 0.63 11.70
C ILE A 34 -11.37 1.78 10.89
N GLU A 35 -11.84 3.00 11.13
CA GLU A 35 -11.36 4.20 10.42
C GLU A 35 -9.87 4.44 10.65
N GLU A 36 -9.43 4.28 11.89
CA GLU A 36 -8.03 4.45 12.26
C GLU A 36 -7.16 3.37 11.63
N ALA A 37 -7.60 2.12 11.67
CA ALA A 37 -6.88 1.01 11.03
C ALA A 37 -6.73 1.23 9.52
N LYS A 38 -7.79 1.70 8.86
CA LYS A 38 -7.77 2.01 7.43
C LYS A 38 -6.80 3.14 7.12
N LYS A 39 -6.81 4.20 7.92
CA LYS A 39 -5.91 5.33 7.72
C LYS A 39 -4.45 4.90 7.85
N ASN A 40 -4.14 4.10 8.84
CA ASN A 40 -2.80 3.60 9.06
C ASN A 40 -2.37 2.65 7.94
N LEU A 41 -3.30 1.83 7.43
CA LEU A 41 -3.05 0.99 6.26
C LEU A 41 -2.75 1.83 5.02
N GLU A 42 -3.50 2.89 4.79
CA GLU A 42 -3.27 3.80 3.67
C GLU A 42 -1.86 4.36 3.69
N GLU A 43 -1.40 4.83 4.84
CA GLU A 43 -0.05 5.35 4.98
C GLU A 43 1.01 4.27 4.74
N ALA A 44 0.78 3.06 5.22
CA ALA A 44 1.68 1.94 4.96
C ALA A 44 1.77 1.61 3.46
N ILE A 45 0.63 1.63 2.77
CA ILE A 45 0.59 1.40 1.32
C ILE A 45 1.43 2.46 0.59
N LYS A 46 1.25 3.72 0.94
CA LYS A 46 2.01 4.82 0.32
C LYS A 46 3.51 4.63 0.50
N LEU A 47 3.94 4.30 1.70
CA LEU A 47 5.36 4.10 1.99
C LEU A 47 5.94 2.92 1.20
N ILE A 48 5.22 1.81 1.13
CA ILE A 48 5.67 0.63 0.39
C ILE A 48 5.78 0.92 -1.10
N ILE A 49 4.80 1.58 -1.67
CA ILE A 49 4.81 1.92 -3.10
C ILE A 49 5.96 2.86 -3.43
N GLU A 50 6.19 3.88 -2.61
CA GLU A 50 7.29 4.82 -2.80
C GLU A 50 8.65 4.14 -2.70
N ASP A 51 8.82 3.27 -1.70
CA ASP A 51 10.05 2.52 -1.50
C ASP A 51 10.35 1.60 -2.68
N ARG A 52 9.35 0.85 -3.15
CA ARG A 52 9.51 -0.04 -4.30
C ARG A 52 9.87 0.73 -5.56
N ARG A 53 9.27 1.90 -5.76
CA ARG A 53 9.56 2.74 -6.90
C ARG A 53 11.02 3.19 -6.89
N GLU A 54 11.49 3.68 -5.76
CA GLU A 54 12.88 4.12 -5.62
C GLU A 54 13.86 2.99 -5.85
N ASP A 55 13.60 1.82 -5.27
CA ASP A 55 14.48 0.66 -5.43
C ASP A 55 14.56 0.21 -6.88
N LEU A 56 13.45 0.20 -7.59
CA LEU A 56 13.41 -0.21 -8.99
C LEU A 56 14.10 0.78 -9.91
N LEU A 57 14.07 2.07 -9.56
CA LEU A 57 14.73 3.11 -10.36
C LEU A 57 16.22 3.20 -10.09
N ARG A 58 16.66 2.72 -8.94
CA ARG A 58 18.06 2.73 -8.54
C ARG A 58 18.88 1.76 -9.39
N GLY A 59 20.03 2.21 -9.88
CA GLY A 59 20.93 1.35 -10.62
C GLY A 59 20.53 1.06 -12.06
N LEU A 60 19.50 1.71 -12.57
CA LEU A 60 19.13 1.56 -13.97
C LEU A 60 20.16 2.23 -14.89
N PRO A 61 20.41 1.66 -16.08
CA PRO A 61 21.25 2.32 -17.08
C PRO A 61 20.68 3.67 -17.48
N LYS A 62 21.55 4.59 -17.94
CA LYS A 62 21.14 5.94 -18.32
C LYS A 62 20.28 6.00 -19.57
N ASP A 63 20.35 4.97 -20.39
CA ASP A 63 19.64 4.93 -21.68
C ASP A 63 18.27 4.28 -21.63
N VAL A 64 17.81 3.90 -20.41
CA VAL A 64 16.45 3.38 -20.29
C VAL A 64 15.43 4.51 -20.36
N VAL A 65 14.26 4.19 -20.88
CA VAL A 65 13.15 5.14 -20.98
C VAL A 65 12.11 4.78 -19.90
N GLU A 66 11.81 5.72 -19.04
CA GLU A 66 10.71 5.59 -18.09
C GLU A 66 9.44 6.15 -18.72
N ASP A 67 8.42 5.35 -18.79
CA ASP A 67 7.13 5.78 -19.34
C ASP A 67 6.00 5.25 -18.46
N LYS A 68 4.82 5.73 -18.71
CA LYS A 68 3.63 5.35 -17.96
C LYS A 68 2.61 4.72 -18.87
N ILE A 69 2.00 3.66 -18.39
CA ILE A 69 0.89 3.02 -19.10
C ILE A 69 -0.32 2.98 -18.17
N MET A 70 -1.50 3.05 -18.75
CA MET A 70 -2.74 2.88 -18.02
C MET A 70 -3.28 1.49 -18.29
N VAL A 71 -3.68 0.81 -17.22
CA VAL A 71 -4.23 -0.53 -17.33
C VAL A 71 -5.68 -0.50 -16.85
N SER A 72 -6.58 -0.95 -17.72
CA SER A 72 -8.00 -1.12 -17.37
C SER A 72 -8.23 -2.55 -16.90
N VAL A 73 -8.86 -2.67 -15.75
CA VAL A 73 -9.20 -3.98 -15.18
C VAL A 73 -10.69 -4.06 -14.87
#